data_636b8be080b2829b20fc1ec72ffd2d11
#
_entry.id   636b8be080b2829b20fc1ec72ffd2d11
#
_cell.length_a   1.000
_cell.length_b   1.000
_cell.length_c   1.000
_cell.angle_alpha   90.00
_cell.angle_beta   90.00
_cell.angle_gamma   90.00
#
_symmetry.space_group_name_H-M   'P 1'
#
loop_
_entity.id
_entity.type
_entity.pdbx_description
1 polymer ?
#
loop_
_entity_poly.entity_id
_entity_poly.type
_entity_poly.pdbx_seq_one_letter_code
_entity_poly.pdbx_strand_id
1 'polypeptide(L)'
;IKDEKAKLIKEKKIKKEKILAPITDDEKPFDIPESWEWVRLGEIGDWGAGATPAKGNTYYYNNGTIPWLRTGDLNNGTIKNVEMRITEKALSECSLRICNIGDVLIAMYGATIGKVAIAGIKLTTNQACCACTPLCLYNKYLFYFLQANKDVFIKMGAGGAQPNISREKIINTLFPLPPLAEQHRIVEKIEELLTMIERLKLK
;
A
#
# COMPACT_ATOMS: atom_id res chain seq x y z
N ILE A 1 -4.17 17.61 0.26
CA ILE A 1 -3.12 16.58 0.38
C ILE A 1 -1.76 17.25 0.57
N LYS A 2 -1.30 18.09 -0.37
CA LYS A 2 0.02 18.76 -0.30
C LYS A 2 0.22 19.52 1.02
N ASP A 3 -0.75 20.31 1.43
CA ASP A 3 -0.70 21.10 2.67
C ASP A 3 -0.67 20.20 3.92
N GLU A 4 -1.50 19.16 3.95
CA GLU A 4 -1.51 18.19 5.05
C GLU A 4 -0.18 17.43 5.15
N LYS A 5 0.37 17.01 4.01
CA LYS A 5 1.69 16.37 3.97
C LYS A 5 2.79 17.31 4.46
N ALA A 6 2.78 18.57 4.05
CA ALA A 6 3.73 19.59 4.51
C ALA A 6 3.62 19.83 6.02
N LYS A 7 2.40 19.87 6.56
CA LYS A 7 2.15 19.98 8.00
C LYS A 7 2.72 18.79 8.77
N LEU A 8 2.44 17.55 8.34
CA LEU A 8 2.94 16.33 8.98
C LEU A 8 4.47 16.23 8.95
N ILE A 9 5.11 16.69 7.87
CA ILE A 9 6.57 16.80 7.78
C ILE A 9 7.11 17.81 8.79
N LYS A 10 6.48 18.99 8.89
CA LYS A 10 6.86 20.04 9.87
C LYS A 10 6.71 19.55 11.31
N GLU A 11 5.66 18.77 11.59
CA GLU A 11 5.41 18.15 12.88
C GLU A 11 6.29 16.91 13.15
N LYS A 12 7.19 16.55 12.23
CA LYS A 12 8.07 15.36 12.29
C LYS A 12 7.30 14.03 12.42
N LYS A 13 6.02 13.99 12.02
CA LYS A 13 5.20 12.77 12.03
C LYS A 13 5.51 11.86 10.84
N ILE A 14 5.91 12.43 9.71
CA ILE A 14 6.37 11.71 8.53
C ILE A 14 7.71 12.28 8.06
N LYS A 15 8.48 11.45 7.36
CA LYS A 15 9.79 11.88 6.83
C LYS A 15 9.59 12.69 5.54
N LYS A 16 10.43 13.73 5.36
CA LYS A 16 10.50 14.43 4.08
C LYS A 16 11.07 13.48 3.03
N GLU A 17 10.36 13.30 1.96
CA GLU A 17 10.79 12.50 0.81
C GLU A 17 11.49 13.39 -0.24
N LYS A 18 12.20 12.72 -1.17
CA LYS A 18 12.71 13.40 -2.36
C LYS A 18 11.55 13.94 -3.18
N ILE A 19 11.75 15.09 -3.79
CA ILE A 19 10.78 15.65 -4.74
C ILE A 19 10.69 14.69 -5.92
N LEU A 20 9.48 14.27 -6.24
CA LEU A 20 9.21 13.43 -7.40
C LEU A 20 9.31 14.27 -8.68
N ALA A 21 9.71 13.63 -9.78
CA ALA A 21 9.77 14.30 -11.07
C ALA A 21 8.38 14.81 -11.49
N PRO A 22 8.30 16.00 -12.12
CA PRO A 22 7.06 16.48 -12.71
C PRO A 22 6.50 15.45 -13.70
N ILE A 23 5.18 15.40 -13.78
CA ILE A 23 4.48 14.54 -14.75
C ILE A 23 4.47 15.26 -16.09
N THR A 24 4.93 14.58 -17.14
CA THR A 24 4.90 15.08 -18.51
C THR A 24 3.67 14.56 -19.24
N ASP A 25 3.26 15.22 -20.35
CA ASP A 25 2.03 14.84 -21.04
C ASP A 25 2.14 13.47 -21.71
N ASP A 26 3.33 13.08 -22.16
CA ASP A 26 3.61 11.76 -22.74
C ASP A 26 3.59 10.61 -21.73
N GLU A 27 3.71 10.89 -20.43
CA GLU A 27 3.54 9.88 -19.39
C GLU A 27 2.07 9.54 -19.10
N LYS A 28 1.13 10.43 -19.46
CA LYS A 28 -0.30 10.27 -19.14
C LYS A 28 -0.90 9.18 -20.04
N PRO A 29 -1.45 8.08 -19.48
CA PRO A 29 -1.91 6.96 -20.29
C PRO A 29 -3.24 7.21 -21.00
N PHE A 30 -4.03 8.19 -20.55
CA PHE A 30 -5.34 8.56 -21.09
C PHE A 30 -5.77 9.93 -20.56
N ASP A 31 -6.79 10.52 -21.18
CA ASP A 31 -7.40 11.76 -20.71
C ASP A 31 -8.28 11.50 -19.48
N ILE A 32 -8.26 12.43 -18.54
CA ILE A 32 -9.09 12.40 -17.33
C ILE A 32 -10.02 13.62 -17.32
N PRO A 33 -11.18 13.57 -16.62
CA PRO A 33 -12.05 14.73 -16.46
C PRO A 33 -11.31 15.95 -15.89
N GLU A 34 -11.73 17.16 -16.23
CA GLU A 34 -11.10 18.40 -15.76
C GLU A 34 -11.07 18.54 -14.23
N SER A 35 -12.02 17.89 -13.53
CA SER A 35 -12.07 17.87 -12.07
C SER A 35 -11.08 16.90 -11.42
N TRP A 36 -10.36 16.09 -12.22
CA TRP A 36 -9.37 15.13 -11.75
C TRP A 36 -7.94 15.67 -11.94
N GLU A 37 -7.00 15.15 -11.18
CA GLU A 37 -5.59 15.50 -11.30
C GLU A 37 -4.73 14.23 -11.46
N TRP A 38 -3.76 14.25 -12.38
CA TRP A 38 -2.71 13.24 -12.39
C TRP A 38 -1.68 13.56 -11.32
N VAL A 39 -1.44 12.62 -10.41
CA VAL A 39 -0.43 12.71 -9.35
C VAL A 39 0.42 11.44 -9.32
N ARG A 40 1.55 11.48 -8.63
CA ARG A 40 2.30 10.25 -8.33
C ARG A 40 1.84 9.66 -7.01
N LEU A 41 1.82 8.33 -6.89
CA LEU A 41 1.42 7.65 -5.64
C LEU A 41 2.18 8.16 -4.41
N GLY A 42 3.43 8.57 -4.56
CA GLY A 42 4.18 9.17 -3.46
C GLY A 42 3.62 10.47 -2.93
N GLU A 43 2.77 11.18 -3.69
CA GLU A 43 2.18 12.45 -3.25
C GLU A 43 0.96 12.26 -2.35
N ILE A 44 0.24 11.13 -2.49
CA ILE A 44 -1.06 10.90 -1.85
C ILE A 44 -0.99 10.27 -0.45
N GLY A 45 0.18 9.95 0.06
CA GLY A 45 0.32 9.29 1.34
C GLY A 45 1.75 9.23 1.86
N ASP A 46 1.90 8.66 3.05
CA ASP A 46 3.19 8.28 3.63
C ASP A 46 3.46 6.81 3.33
N TRP A 47 4.48 6.55 2.52
CA TRP A 47 4.85 5.22 2.05
C TRP A 47 6.08 4.69 2.77
N GLY A 48 6.05 3.43 3.21
CA GLY A 48 7.19 2.79 3.84
C GLY A 48 7.15 1.28 3.73
N ALA A 49 8.32 0.67 3.60
CA ALA A 49 8.46 -0.78 3.70
C ALA A 49 8.58 -1.22 5.16
N GLY A 50 8.18 -2.46 5.42
CA GLY A 50 8.42 -3.10 6.69
C GLY A 50 9.85 -3.60 6.86
N ALA A 51 10.09 -4.41 7.89
CA ALA A 51 11.37 -5.03 8.16
C ALA A 51 11.19 -6.47 8.66
N THR A 52 12.24 -7.28 8.49
CA THR A 52 12.29 -8.64 9.04
C THR A 52 13.31 -8.67 10.17
N PRO A 53 12.87 -8.84 11.43
CA PRO A 53 13.79 -9.10 12.53
C PRO A 53 14.63 -10.35 12.27
N ALA A 54 15.85 -10.39 12.79
CA ALA A 54 16.77 -11.51 12.56
C ALA A 54 16.12 -12.84 13.00
N LYS A 55 15.90 -13.75 12.05
CA LYS A 55 15.19 -15.03 12.27
C LYS A 55 15.82 -15.92 13.34
N GLY A 56 17.14 -15.87 13.48
CA GLY A 56 17.88 -16.64 14.51
C GLY A 56 17.75 -16.05 15.92
N ASN A 57 17.20 -14.86 16.09
CA ASN A 57 17.02 -14.24 17.40
C ASN A 57 15.62 -14.56 17.96
N THR A 58 15.53 -15.60 18.77
CA THR A 58 14.28 -16.06 19.38
C THR A 58 13.63 -15.01 20.27
N TYR A 59 14.37 -14.05 20.83
CA TYR A 59 13.84 -12.93 21.62
C TYR A 59 12.95 -11.99 20.81
N TYR A 60 13.04 -12.01 19.47
CA TYR A 60 12.19 -11.19 18.63
C TYR A 60 10.83 -11.84 18.32
N TYR A 61 10.70 -13.15 18.55
CA TYR A 61 9.51 -13.90 18.12
C TYR A 61 8.78 -14.61 19.27
N ASN A 62 9.54 -15.17 20.23
CA ASN A 62 8.94 -15.95 21.33
C ASN A 62 8.05 -15.07 22.21
N ASN A 63 6.81 -15.51 22.42
CA ASN A 63 5.78 -14.78 23.17
C ASN A 63 5.47 -13.38 22.58
N GLY A 64 5.63 -13.23 21.26
CA GLY A 64 5.28 -11.99 20.56
C GLY A 64 3.79 -11.66 20.69
N THR A 65 3.51 -10.37 20.82
CA THR A 65 2.14 -9.84 20.93
C THR A 65 1.76 -8.96 19.75
N ILE A 66 2.74 -8.42 19.02
CA ILE A 66 2.55 -7.50 17.91
C ILE A 66 2.35 -8.28 16.61
N PRO A 67 1.22 -8.13 15.91
CA PRO A 67 0.99 -8.77 14.62
C PRO A 67 2.07 -8.38 13.60
N TRP A 68 2.69 -9.38 12.95
CA TRP A 68 3.72 -9.18 11.93
C TRP A 68 3.37 -9.94 10.65
N LEU A 69 2.89 -9.17 9.66
CA LEU A 69 2.36 -9.68 8.40
C LEU A 69 3.48 -9.95 7.40
N ARG A 70 3.39 -11.08 6.72
CA ARG A 70 4.21 -11.40 5.54
C ARG A 70 3.39 -11.23 4.26
N THR A 71 4.04 -11.02 3.13
CA THR A 71 3.33 -10.83 1.85
C THR A 71 2.45 -12.01 1.43
N GLY A 72 2.72 -13.21 1.93
CA GLY A 72 1.84 -14.37 1.74
C GLY A 72 0.48 -14.23 2.39
N ASP A 73 0.38 -13.45 3.45
CA ASP A 73 -0.84 -13.24 4.23
C ASP A 73 -1.79 -12.19 3.59
N LEU A 74 -1.31 -11.47 2.55
CA LEU A 74 -2.15 -10.52 1.80
C LEU A 74 -3.24 -11.26 1.02
N ASN A 75 -4.49 -10.88 1.24
CA ASN A 75 -5.69 -11.61 0.80
C ASN A 75 -6.56 -10.86 -0.21
N ASN A 76 -6.09 -9.73 -0.75
CA ASN A 76 -6.87 -8.81 -1.59
C ASN A 76 -8.16 -8.33 -0.93
N GLY A 77 -8.12 -8.12 0.38
CA GLY A 77 -9.23 -7.67 1.22
C GLY A 77 -8.74 -6.97 2.48
N THR A 78 -9.53 -7.01 3.55
CA THR A 78 -9.16 -6.41 4.84
C THR A 78 -8.52 -7.46 5.75
N ILE A 79 -7.33 -7.18 6.25
CA ILE A 79 -6.62 -8.03 7.22
C ILE A 79 -7.22 -7.85 8.61
N LYS A 80 -7.91 -8.87 9.09
CA LYS A 80 -8.54 -8.88 10.42
C LYS A 80 -7.74 -9.66 11.46
N ASN A 81 -6.82 -10.52 11.02
CA ASN A 81 -5.94 -11.30 11.87
C ASN A 81 -4.62 -11.59 11.17
N VAL A 82 -3.56 -11.78 11.96
CA VAL A 82 -2.22 -12.19 11.50
C VAL A 82 -1.71 -13.23 12.51
N GLU A 83 -1.29 -14.39 12.01
CA GLU A 83 -0.82 -15.49 12.87
C GLU A 83 0.53 -15.19 13.49
N MET A 84 1.48 -14.71 12.67
CA MET A 84 2.81 -14.42 13.16
C MET A 84 2.83 -13.14 13.99
N ARG A 85 3.61 -13.22 15.06
CA ARG A 85 3.77 -12.10 15.99
C ARG A 85 5.24 -11.88 16.32
N ILE A 86 5.57 -10.65 16.66
CA ILE A 86 6.88 -10.24 17.15
C ILE A 86 6.74 -9.58 18.52
N THR A 87 7.86 -9.44 19.20
CA THR A 87 7.91 -8.85 20.53
C THR A 87 8.08 -7.33 20.49
N GLU A 88 7.79 -6.66 21.59
CA GLU A 88 8.13 -5.23 21.79
C GLU A 88 9.63 -4.97 21.62
N LYS A 89 10.47 -5.94 22.01
CA LYS A 89 11.92 -5.86 21.77
C LYS A 89 12.26 -5.77 20.30
N ALA A 90 11.63 -6.61 19.47
CA ALA A 90 11.80 -6.52 18.02
C ALA A 90 11.34 -5.16 17.48
N LEU A 91 10.22 -4.62 17.97
CA LEU A 91 9.72 -3.32 17.57
C LEU A 91 10.68 -2.18 17.91
N SER A 92 11.31 -2.23 19.09
CA SER A 92 12.23 -1.19 19.54
C SER A 92 13.61 -1.25 18.90
N GLU A 93 14.12 -2.46 18.60
CA GLU A 93 15.49 -2.66 18.10
C GLU A 93 15.58 -2.76 16.59
N CYS A 94 14.47 -3.10 15.90
CA CYS A 94 14.42 -3.21 14.44
C CYS A 94 13.66 -2.02 13.85
N SER A 95 14.06 -1.60 12.64
CA SER A 95 13.41 -0.48 11.92
C SER A 95 12.03 -0.88 11.37
N LEU A 96 11.13 -1.30 12.24
CA LEU A 96 9.79 -1.75 11.89
C LEU A 96 8.84 -0.55 11.76
N ARG A 97 8.07 -0.53 10.66
CA ARG A 97 6.96 0.40 10.50
C ARG A 97 5.70 -0.18 11.15
N ILE A 98 5.05 0.64 11.97
CA ILE A 98 3.69 0.34 12.44
C ILE A 98 2.71 0.81 11.36
N CYS A 99 1.88 -0.11 10.89
CA CYS A 99 0.75 0.18 10.02
C CYS A 99 -0.50 0.35 10.89
N ASN A 100 -1.24 1.42 10.65
CA ASN A 100 -2.48 1.71 11.35
C ASN A 100 -3.68 1.08 10.63
N ILE A 101 -4.81 1.01 11.31
CA ILE A 101 -6.08 0.63 10.67
C ILE A 101 -6.37 1.59 9.52
N GLY A 102 -6.68 1.04 8.36
CA GLY A 102 -6.92 1.79 7.14
C GLY A 102 -5.71 1.95 6.22
N ASP A 103 -4.49 1.63 6.67
CA ASP A 103 -3.32 1.63 5.78
C ASP A 103 -3.49 0.62 4.65
N VAL A 104 -3.02 0.97 3.46
CA VAL A 104 -3.08 0.11 2.27
C VAL A 104 -1.72 -0.55 2.07
N LEU A 105 -1.73 -1.88 1.97
CA LEU A 105 -0.55 -2.73 1.88
C LEU A 105 -0.39 -3.28 0.47
N ILE A 106 0.83 -3.35 -0.04
CA ILE A 106 1.15 -3.96 -1.34
C ILE A 106 2.42 -4.82 -1.24
N ALA A 107 2.36 -6.02 -1.80
CA ALA A 107 3.52 -6.90 -1.91
C ALA A 107 4.46 -6.45 -3.03
N MET A 108 5.77 -6.45 -2.73
CA MET A 108 6.83 -6.01 -3.63
C MET A 108 7.64 -7.16 -4.24
N TYR A 109 7.61 -8.39 -3.68
CA TYR A 109 8.56 -9.43 -4.04
C TYR A 109 7.91 -10.73 -4.50
N GLY A 110 8.54 -11.35 -5.49
CA GLY A 110 8.28 -12.71 -5.95
C GLY A 110 6.86 -12.92 -6.49
N ALA A 111 6.33 -14.11 -6.30
CA ALA A 111 5.00 -14.50 -6.79
C ALA A 111 3.83 -13.71 -6.16
N THR A 112 4.10 -12.93 -5.12
CA THR A 112 3.09 -12.12 -4.43
C THR A 112 3.02 -10.69 -4.94
N ILE A 113 3.91 -10.25 -5.85
CA ILE A 113 3.90 -8.87 -6.39
C ILE A 113 2.49 -8.45 -6.78
N GLY A 114 2.12 -7.27 -6.33
CA GLY A 114 0.81 -6.67 -6.63
C GLY A 114 -0.36 -7.27 -5.84
N LYS A 115 -0.16 -8.25 -4.93
CA LYS A 115 -1.17 -8.55 -3.92
C LYS A 115 -1.32 -7.36 -2.98
N VAL A 116 -2.54 -7.03 -2.65
CA VAL A 116 -2.89 -5.86 -1.82
C VAL A 116 -3.76 -6.26 -0.64
N ALA A 117 -3.78 -5.42 0.38
CA ALA A 117 -4.77 -5.52 1.46
C ALA A 117 -4.94 -4.17 2.16
N ILE A 118 -6.04 -4.02 2.92
CA ILE A 118 -6.24 -2.92 3.86
C ILE A 118 -5.98 -3.48 5.26
N ALA A 119 -5.19 -2.79 6.06
CA ALA A 119 -4.99 -3.13 7.46
C ALA A 119 -6.29 -2.90 8.26
N GLY A 120 -6.93 -3.94 8.73
CA GLY A 120 -8.10 -3.89 9.61
C GLY A 120 -7.75 -3.91 11.09
N ILE A 121 -6.49 -4.18 11.40
CA ILE A 121 -5.90 -4.12 12.73
C ILE A 121 -4.56 -3.38 12.67
N LYS A 122 -4.09 -2.87 13.80
CA LYS A 122 -2.72 -2.35 13.91
C LYS A 122 -1.73 -3.49 13.79
N LEU A 123 -0.76 -3.38 12.90
CA LEU A 123 0.19 -4.44 12.59
C LEU A 123 1.54 -3.88 12.11
N THR A 124 2.53 -4.75 11.98
CA THR A 124 3.80 -4.50 11.29
C THR A 124 3.94 -5.44 10.10
N THR A 125 4.88 -5.18 9.21
CA THR A 125 5.07 -6.00 8.01
C THR A 125 6.55 -6.38 7.81
N ASN A 126 6.79 -7.42 6.98
CA ASN A 126 8.14 -7.73 6.53
C ASN A 126 8.60 -6.71 5.46
N GLN A 127 9.90 -6.74 5.10
CA GLN A 127 10.49 -5.82 4.12
C GLN A 127 9.95 -5.99 2.70
N ALA A 128 9.31 -7.11 2.40
CA ALA A 128 8.70 -7.37 1.09
C ALA A 128 7.30 -6.73 0.92
N CYS A 129 6.78 -6.11 1.97
CA CYS A 129 5.53 -5.40 1.97
C CYS A 129 5.76 -3.89 2.10
N CYS A 130 5.18 -3.11 1.20
CA CYS A 130 5.11 -1.66 1.30
C CYS A 130 3.73 -1.25 1.81
N ALA A 131 3.68 -0.29 2.71
CA ALA A 131 2.46 0.24 3.28
C ALA A 131 2.32 1.73 2.96
N CYS A 132 1.09 2.15 2.66
CA CYS A 132 0.71 3.54 2.51
C CYS A 132 -0.27 3.93 3.60
N THR A 133 0.04 5.00 4.33
CA THR A 133 -0.95 5.74 5.11
C THR A 133 -1.53 6.84 4.21
N PRO A 134 -2.76 6.70 3.67
CA PRO A 134 -3.34 7.69 2.75
C PRO A 134 -3.60 9.03 3.46
N LEU A 135 -3.38 10.14 2.75
CA LEU A 135 -3.62 11.50 3.25
C LEU A 135 -4.78 12.14 2.48
N CYS A 136 -5.88 12.46 3.16
CA CYS A 136 -7.06 13.06 2.55
C CYS A 136 -7.56 12.29 1.30
N LEU A 137 -7.47 10.98 1.35
CA LEU A 137 -7.80 10.06 0.26
C LEU A 137 -8.63 8.91 0.81
N TYR A 138 -9.62 8.44 0.05
CA TYR A 138 -10.36 7.24 0.41
C TYR A 138 -9.50 5.99 0.19
N ASN A 139 -9.15 5.30 1.25
CA ASN A 139 -8.22 4.15 1.20
C ASN A 139 -8.68 3.01 0.31
N LYS A 140 -10.00 2.74 0.20
CA LYS A 140 -10.53 1.74 -0.73
C LYS A 140 -10.32 2.13 -2.19
N TYR A 141 -10.34 3.41 -2.53
CA TYR A 141 -10.03 3.86 -3.90
C TYR A 141 -8.57 3.53 -4.25
N LEU A 142 -7.62 3.84 -3.35
CA LEU A 142 -6.23 3.43 -3.51
C LEU A 142 -6.09 1.90 -3.61
N PHE A 143 -6.77 1.16 -2.74
CA PHE A 143 -6.76 -0.30 -2.74
C PHE A 143 -7.20 -0.88 -4.10
N TYR A 144 -8.33 -0.45 -4.64
CA TYR A 144 -8.82 -0.92 -5.95
C TYR A 144 -7.92 -0.48 -7.10
N PHE A 145 -7.37 0.73 -7.05
CA PHE A 145 -6.38 1.17 -8.04
C PHE A 145 -5.15 0.25 -8.05
N LEU A 146 -4.56 -0.03 -6.90
CA LEU A 146 -3.40 -0.91 -6.80
C LEU A 146 -3.74 -2.33 -7.27
N GLN A 147 -4.92 -2.84 -6.94
CA GLN A 147 -5.38 -4.16 -7.37
C GLN A 147 -5.55 -4.23 -8.89
N ALA A 148 -6.15 -3.23 -9.51
CA ALA A 148 -6.34 -3.13 -10.96
C ALA A 148 -5.01 -3.03 -11.72
N ASN A 149 -3.98 -2.41 -11.11
CA ASN A 149 -2.66 -2.25 -11.70
C ASN A 149 -1.67 -3.39 -11.39
N LYS A 150 -2.15 -4.52 -10.87
CA LYS A 150 -1.30 -5.66 -10.51
C LYS A 150 -0.36 -6.10 -11.62
N ASP A 151 -0.85 -6.22 -12.85
CA ASP A 151 -0.05 -6.67 -14.00
C ASP A 151 1.01 -5.63 -14.39
N VAL A 152 0.74 -4.34 -14.18
CA VAL A 152 1.73 -3.26 -14.35
C VAL A 152 2.87 -3.45 -13.35
N PHE A 153 2.55 -3.69 -12.08
CA PHE A 153 3.56 -3.93 -11.05
C PHE A 153 4.37 -5.21 -11.31
N ILE A 154 3.73 -6.28 -11.78
CA ILE A 154 4.43 -7.51 -12.19
C ILE A 154 5.43 -7.21 -13.31
N LYS A 155 5.03 -6.48 -14.35
CA LYS A 155 5.90 -6.07 -15.45
C LYS A 155 7.06 -5.19 -14.97
N MET A 156 6.81 -4.25 -14.06
CA MET A 156 7.87 -3.42 -13.45
C MET A 156 8.89 -4.25 -12.65
N GLY A 157 8.49 -5.39 -12.12
CA GLY A 157 9.34 -6.31 -11.35
C GLY A 157 10.14 -7.29 -12.22
N ALA A 158 9.80 -7.42 -13.50
CA ALA A 158 10.46 -8.34 -14.41
C ALA A 158 11.89 -7.89 -14.74
N GLY A 159 12.79 -8.85 -15.00
CA GLY A 159 14.17 -8.58 -15.44
C GLY A 159 15.26 -9.03 -14.47
N GLY A 160 14.93 -9.64 -13.33
CA GLY A 160 15.90 -10.22 -12.39
C GLY A 160 15.61 -11.69 -12.09
N ALA A 161 16.58 -12.40 -11.49
CA ALA A 161 16.43 -13.80 -11.05
C ALA A 161 15.26 -13.98 -10.06
N GLN A 162 14.95 -12.96 -9.29
CA GLN A 162 13.73 -12.88 -8.48
C GLN A 162 13.00 -11.58 -8.83
N PRO A 163 11.79 -11.65 -9.38
CA PRO A 163 10.98 -10.45 -9.62
C PRO A 163 10.81 -9.63 -8.34
N ASN A 164 11.09 -8.35 -8.43
CA ASN A 164 10.88 -7.45 -7.31
C ASN A 164 10.61 -6.03 -7.82
N ILE A 165 9.73 -5.30 -7.13
CA ILE A 165 9.51 -3.87 -7.32
C ILE A 165 10.05 -3.12 -6.10
N SER A 166 10.74 -2.01 -6.35
CA SER A 166 11.14 -1.14 -5.25
C SER A 166 10.00 -0.22 -4.82
N ARG A 167 10.06 0.24 -3.56
CA ARG A 167 9.17 1.31 -3.10
C ARG A 167 9.23 2.52 -4.03
N GLU A 168 10.41 2.85 -4.57
CA GLU A 168 10.60 3.97 -5.48
C GLU A 168 9.79 3.81 -6.78
N LYS A 169 9.73 2.61 -7.35
CA LYS A 169 8.88 2.34 -8.52
C LYS A 169 7.40 2.53 -8.18
N ILE A 170 6.96 2.06 -7.01
CA ILE A 170 5.57 2.24 -6.57
C ILE A 170 5.23 3.72 -6.42
N ILE A 171 6.01 4.50 -5.68
CA ILE A 171 5.70 5.91 -5.41
C ILE A 171 5.77 6.80 -6.65
N ASN A 172 6.49 6.38 -7.70
CA ASN A 172 6.54 7.08 -8.99
C ASN A 172 5.40 6.69 -9.94
N THR A 173 4.59 5.69 -9.63
CA THR A 173 3.44 5.31 -10.48
C THR A 173 2.43 6.45 -10.54
N LEU A 174 1.93 6.72 -11.77
CA LEU A 174 0.87 7.70 -11.99
C LEU A 174 -0.45 7.22 -11.39
N PHE A 175 -1.16 8.12 -10.80
CA PHE A 175 -2.42 7.88 -10.12
C PHE A 175 -3.44 8.95 -10.50
N PRO A 176 -4.60 8.58 -11.07
CA PRO A 176 -5.67 9.53 -11.35
C PRO A 176 -6.40 9.84 -10.04
N LEU A 177 -6.41 11.11 -9.65
CA LEU A 177 -6.96 11.57 -8.39
C LEU A 177 -8.27 12.33 -8.61
N PRO A 178 -9.43 11.67 -8.44
CA PRO A 178 -10.74 12.34 -8.43
C PRO A 178 -10.97 13.15 -7.16
N PRO A 179 -11.94 14.07 -7.14
CA PRO A 179 -12.48 14.63 -5.90
C PRO A 179 -12.95 13.53 -4.93
N LEU A 180 -12.83 13.75 -3.62
CA LEU A 180 -13.09 12.71 -2.61
C LEU A 180 -14.49 12.09 -2.73
N ALA A 181 -15.52 12.91 -2.99
CA ALA A 181 -16.88 12.42 -3.19
C ALA A 181 -17.01 11.46 -4.38
N GLU A 182 -16.21 11.69 -5.42
CA GLU A 182 -16.20 10.83 -6.60
C GLU A 182 -15.43 9.53 -6.35
N GLN A 183 -14.35 9.57 -5.56
CA GLN A 183 -13.67 8.35 -5.11
C GLN A 183 -14.63 7.40 -4.39
N HIS A 184 -15.53 7.93 -3.54
CA HIS A 184 -16.56 7.13 -2.86
C HIS A 184 -17.55 6.52 -3.87
N ARG A 185 -18.07 7.32 -4.83
CA ARG A 185 -18.99 6.81 -5.86
C ARG A 185 -18.37 5.72 -6.73
N ILE A 186 -17.12 5.89 -7.11
CA ILE A 186 -16.38 4.88 -7.89
C ILE A 186 -16.27 3.58 -7.10
N VAL A 187 -15.85 3.65 -5.84
CA VAL A 187 -15.72 2.46 -4.98
C VAL A 187 -17.06 1.77 -4.77
N GLU A 188 -18.10 2.52 -4.49
CA GLU A 188 -19.47 1.98 -4.33
C GLU A 188 -19.90 1.21 -5.58
N LYS A 189 -19.65 1.79 -6.77
CA LYS A 189 -19.97 1.11 -8.04
C LYS A 189 -19.13 -0.14 -8.28
N ILE A 190 -17.85 -0.13 -7.93
CA ILE A 190 -16.99 -1.32 -8.02
C ILE A 190 -17.53 -2.42 -7.10
N GLU A 191 -17.86 -2.12 -5.84
CA GLU A 191 -18.36 -3.09 -4.86
C GLU A 191 -19.72 -3.66 -5.26
N GLU A 192 -20.61 -2.84 -5.81
CA GLU A 192 -21.88 -3.29 -6.41
C GLU A 192 -21.64 -4.31 -7.52
N LEU A 193 -20.78 -3.98 -8.49
CA LEU A 193 -20.49 -4.86 -9.62
C LEU A 193 -19.81 -6.17 -9.19
N LEU A 194 -18.88 -6.11 -8.25
CA LEU A 194 -18.23 -7.31 -7.69
C LEU A 194 -19.27 -8.22 -7.03
N THR A 195 -20.21 -7.66 -6.26
CA THR A 195 -21.29 -8.42 -5.63
C THR A 195 -22.20 -9.09 -6.66
N MET A 196 -22.50 -8.41 -7.78
CA MET A 196 -23.28 -9.00 -8.87
C MET A 196 -22.55 -10.16 -9.53
N ILE A 197 -21.25 -10.02 -9.79
CA ILE A 197 -20.40 -11.07 -10.37
C ILE A 197 -20.35 -12.31 -9.47
N GLU A 198 -20.19 -12.11 -8.15
CA GLU A 198 -20.19 -13.22 -7.19
C GLU A 198 -21.52 -13.98 -7.20
N ARG A 199 -22.66 -13.29 -7.25
CA ARG A 199 -23.99 -13.93 -7.36
C ARG A 199 -24.18 -14.73 -8.65
N LEU A 200 -23.57 -14.28 -9.76
CA LEU A 200 -23.63 -15.01 -11.03
C LEU A 200 -22.79 -16.28 -11.03
N LYS A 201 -21.69 -16.32 -10.27
CA LYS A 201 -20.82 -17.50 -10.14
C LYS A 201 -21.42 -18.60 -9.25
N LEU A 202 -22.41 -18.27 -8.41
CA LEU A 202 -23.09 -19.20 -7.52
C LEU A 202 -24.32 -19.87 -8.16
N LYS A 203 -24.67 -19.51 -9.38
CA LYS A 203 -25.69 -20.14 -10.23
C LYS A 203 -25.05 -21.08 -11.24
#